data_b5058479b1cd355e4de64fc3e90bd3cc
#
_entry.id   b5058479b1cd355e4de64fc3e90bd3cc
#
_cell.length_a   1.000
_cell.length_b   1.000
_cell.length_c   1.000
_cell.angle_alpha   90.00
_cell.angle_beta   90.00
_cell.angle_gamma   90.00
#
_symmetry.space_group_name_H-M   'P 1'
#
loop_
_entity.id
_entity.type
_entity.pdbx_description
1 polymer ?
#
loop_
_entity_poly.entity_id
_entity_poly.type
_entity_poly.pdbx_seq_one_letter_code
_entity_poly.pdbx_strand_id
1 'polypeptide(L)'
;MNPRFLSLIILLLHSISGLSAAESNRPNILFAFADDWGRGASAYTGLDGRPTANDIIKTPNFDRVARNGILFKNAFVTAPSCTPCRSSILSGQYFFRTGRAAILQGAIWEADKVPSFPPLLAEAGYHIGETYKVWSPGTPRDAQFGPANSYEKAGSRFNSFSQGVTRMVEEGKSIEAAKQVLYDEVMANFQSFLDARKEGQPFCYWFGPTEVHRKWIKGSGKALWGINPDDLEGRLPKFLPDVPEVRQDFADYMGEVQSFDAALGLLLKKLEAIGEL
;
A
#
# COMPACT_ATOMS: atom_id res chain seq x y z
N MET A 1 18.71 64.39 -13.07
CA MET A 1 17.73 63.30 -12.86
C MET A 1 16.76 63.73 -11.76
N ASN A 2 15.47 63.72 -12.03
CA ASN A 2 14.47 64.28 -11.15
C ASN A 2 14.22 63.32 -9.95
N PRO A 3 14.37 63.78 -8.70
CA PRO A 3 14.29 62.88 -7.52
C PRO A 3 12.93 62.19 -7.39
N ARG A 4 11.88 62.66 -8.05
CA ARG A 4 10.58 61.99 -8.10
C ARG A 4 10.56 60.73 -8.93
N PHE A 5 11.49 60.57 -9.90
CA PHE A 5 11.63 59.31 -10.67
C PHE A 5 12.37 58.22 -9.88
N LEU A 6 13.31 58.60 -9.03
CA LEU A 6 14.05 57.65 -8.22
C LEU A 6 13.16 57.00 -7.13
N SER A 7 12.26 57.78 -6.53
CA SER A 7 11.29 57.29 -5.55
C SER A 7 10.27 56.34 -6.13
N LEU A 8 9.86 56.52 -7.39
CA LEU A 8 8.90 55.65 -8.07
C LEU A 8 9.53 54.25 -8.39
N ILE A 9 10.82 54.24 -8.77
CA ILE A 9 11.52 53.00 -9.07
C ILE A 9 11.75 52.19 -7.80
N ILE A 10 12.07 52.83 -6.66
CA ILE A 10 12.26 52.16 -5.38
C ILE A 10 10.93 51.59 -4.85
N LEU A 11 9.80 52.24 -5.06
CA LEU A 11 8.46 51.71 -4.70
C LEU A 11 8.08 50.52 -5.58
N LEU A 12 8.42 50.51 -6.86
CA LEU A 12 8.13 49.35 -7.75
C LEU A 12 9.02 48.14 -7.40
N LEU A 13 10.26 48.35 -6.97
CA LEU A 13 11.14 47.25 -6.55
C LEU A 13 10.72 46.60 -5.21
N HIS A 14 10.04 47.33 -4.33
CA HIS A 14 9.49 46.78 -3.08
C HIS A 14 8.16 46.01 -3.27
N SER A 15 7.48 46.23 -4.39
CA SER A 15 6.22 45.53 -4.69
C SER A 15 6.42 44.14 -5.31
N ILE A 16 7.65 43.80 -5.71
CA ILE A 16 7.94 42.48 -6.32
C ILE A 16 8.37 41.45 -5.27
N SER A 17 8.66 41.87 -4.04
CA SER A 17 9.06 40.95 -2.95
C SER A 17 7.91 40.18 -2.29
N GLY A 18 6.69 40.32 -2.77
CA GLY A 18 5.48 39.72 -2.17
C GLY A 18 4.77 38.66 -2.99
N LEU A 19 5.35 38.23 -4.11
CA LEU A 19 4.91 36.99 -4.77
C LEU A 19 5.68 35.81 -4.14
N SER A 20 5.40 35.55 -2.86
CA SER A 20 5.52 34.20 -2.35
C SER A 20 4.62 33.37 -3.24
N ALA A 21 5.19 32.55 -4.12
CA ALA A 21 4.45 31.50 -4.76
C ALA A 21 3.71 30.79 -3.62
N ALA A 22 2.39 30.78 -3.64
CA ALA A 22 1.62 29.96 -2.72
C ALA A 22 2.29 28.61 -2.81
N GLU A 23 2.88 28.11 -1.71
CA GLU A 23 3.42 26.77 -1.65
C GLU A 23 2.28 25.90 -2.14
N SER A 24 2.43 25.34 -3.32
CA SER A 24 1.44 24.45 -3.86
C SER A 24 1.41 23.30 -2.86
N ASN A 25 0.34 23.25 -2.08
CA ASN A 25 0.16 22.25 -1.03
C ASN A 25 -0.05 20.90 -1.71
N ARG A 26 1.05 20.34 -2.23
CA ARG A 26 1.08 19.05 -2.92
C ARG A 26 0.93 17.98 -1.85
N PRO A 27 -0.15 17.17 -1.90
CA PRO A 27 -0.41 16.17 -0.87
C PRO A 27 0.66 15.09 -0.88
N ASN A 28 0.96 14.53 0.28
CA ASN A 28 1.65 13.26 0.38
C ASN A 28 0.75 12.14 -0.13
N ILE A 29 1.35 11.12 -0.73
CA ILE A 29 0.65 9.97 -1.28
C ILE A 29 1.17 8.71 -0.60
N LEU A 30 0.34 8.07 0.22
CA LEU A 30 0.56 6.71 0.71
C LEU A 30 -0.31 5.77 -0.12
N PHE A 31 0.30 5.03 -1.04
CA PHE A 31 -0.37 4.04 -1.85
C PHE A 31 -0.22 2.65 -1.23
N ALA A 32 -1.20 2.24 -0.43
CA ALA A 32 -1.22 0.93 0.23
C ALA A 32 -1.93 -0.09 -0.66
N PHE A 33 -1.17 -1.06 -1.18
CA PHE A 33 -1.66 -2.03 -2.15
C PHE A 33 -1.31 -3.46 -1.75
N ALA A 34 -2.28 -4.16 -1.18
CA ALA A 34 -2.16 -5.57 -0.84
C ALA A 34 -2.25 -6.44 -2.09
N ASP A 35 -1.48 -7.54 -2.11
CA ASP A 35 -1.50 -8.52 -3.19
C ASP A 35 -2.60 -9.55 -2.93
N ASP A 36 -3.46 -9.79 -3.92
CA ASP A 36 -4.58 -10.75 -3.86
C ASP A 36 -5.67 -10.41 -2.81
N TRP A 37 -5.72 -9.19 -2.28
CA TRP A 37 -6.82 -8.78 -1.40
C TRP A 37 -8.06 -8.43 -2.21
N GLY A 38 -9.10 -9.25 -2.07
CA GLY A 38 -10.41 -9.02 -2.64
C GLY A 38 -11.26 -8.06 -1.79
N ARG A 39 -12.59 -8.13 -1.94
CA ARG A 39 -13.54 -7.29 -1.19
C ARG A 39 -13.80 -7.85 0.22
N GLY A 40 -12.76 -8.08 1.00
CA GLY A 40 -12.78 -8.64 2.35
C GLY A 40 -12.35 -7.62 3.41
N ALA A 41 -13.26 -6.74 3.87
CA ALA A 41 -12.99 -5.78 4.93
C ALA A 41 -14.25 -5.46 5.72
N SER A 42 -14.09 -5.13 7.02
CA SER A 42 -15.22 -4.81 7.91
C SER A 42 -16.03 -3.58 7.46
N ALA A 43 -15.42 -2.64 6.72
CA ALA A 43 -16.15 -1.51 6.11
C ALA A 43 -17.25 -1.92 5.12
N TYR A 44 -17.23 -3.16 4.60
CA TYR A 44 -18.25 -3.69 3.71
C TYR A 44 -19.38 -4.44 4.43
N THR A 45 -19.34 -4.55 5.76
CA THR A 45 -20.39 -5.19 6.56
C THR A 45 -21.76 -4.60 6.24
N GLY A 46 -22.74 -5.47 6.01
CA GLY A 46 -24.13 -5.10 5.73
C GLY A 46 -24.40 -4.60 4.29
N LEU A 47 -23.38 -4.35 3.46
CA LEU A 47 -23.59 -3.80 2.12
C LEU A 47 -24.16 -4.81 1.12
N ASP A 48 -24.05 -6.11 1.39
CA ASP A 48 -24.49 -7.18 0.50
C ASP A 48 -25.92 -7.70 0.82
N GLY A 49 -26.60 -7.11 1.82
CA GLY A 49 -27.93 -7.50 2.22
C GLY A 49 -28.06 -8.93 2.80
N ARG A 50 -26.93 -9.56 3.12
CA ARG A 50 -26.82 -10.87 3.77
C ARG A 50 -25.56 -10.93 4.62
N PRO A 51 -25.48 -11.86 5.58
CA PRO A 51 -24.23 -12.13 6.28
C PRO A 51 -23.11 -12.57 5.32
N THR A 52 -21.90 -12.05 5.54
CA THR A 52 -20.70 -12.35 4.77
C THR A 52 -19.48 -12.46 5.69
N ALA A 53 -18.35 -12.89 5.16
CA ALA A 53 -17.09 -12.89 5.90
C ALA A 53 -16.67 -11.48 6.38
N ASN A 54 -17.21 -10.42 5.77
CA ASN A 54 -16.98 -9.04 6.20
C ASN A 54 -17.49 -8.74 7.62
N ASP A 55 -18.47 -9.52 8.11
CA ASP A 55 -19.02 -9.37 9.47
C ASP A 55 -18.07 -9.96 10.53
N ILE A 56 -17.09 -10.75 10.12
CA ILE A 56 -16.15 -11.46 11.01
C ILE A 56 -14.77 -10.81 10.99
N ILE A 57 -14.29 -10.43 9.81
CA ILE A 57 -12.97 -9.82 9.65
C ILE A 57 -12.89 -8.47 10.37
N LYS A 58 -11.71 -8.15 10.90
CA LYS A 58 -11.46 -6.88 11.59
C LYS A 58 -10.38 -6.09 10.85
N THR A 59 -10.80 -5.02 10.19
CA THR A 59 -9.90 -4.12 9.43
C THR A 59 -10.09 -2.67 9.88
N PRO A 60 -9.82 -2.34 11.16
CA PRO A 60 -10.14 -1.03 11.73
C PRO A 60 -9.41 0.13 11.06
N ASN A 61 -8.22 -0.10 10.49
CA ASN A 61 -7.42 0.92 9.84
C ASN A 61 -7.92 1.20 8.42
N PHE A 62 -8.27 0.16 7.66
CA PHE A 62 -8.99 0.29 6.40
C PHE A 62 -10.34 1.00 6.61
N ASP A 63 -11.07 0.63 7.65
CA ASP A 63 -12.35 1.26 7.99
C ASP A 63 -12.18 2.74 8.33
N ARG A 64 -11.08 3.11 8.99
CA ARG A 64 -10.73 4.52 9.26
C ARG A 64 -10.54 5.28 7.94
N VAL A 65 -9.78 4.74 7.01
CA VAL A 65 -9.57 5.34 5.68
C VAL A 65 -10.90 5.44 4.92
N ALA A 66 -11.71 4.38 4.95
CA ALA A 66 -13.01 4.36 4.29
C ALA A 66 -13.99 5.41 4.84
N ARG A 67 -14.00 5.63 6.16
CA ARG A 67 -14.86 6.65 6.80
C ARG A 67 -14.43 8.09 6.52
N ASN A 68 -13.14 8.31 6.34
CA ASN A 68 -12.59 9.66 6.09
C ASN A 68 -12.40 9.97 4.58
N GLY A 69 -12.69 9.00 3.72
CA GLY A 69 -12.50 9.10 2.28
C GLY A 69 -13.70 8.57 1.50
N ILE A 70 -13.43 7.87 0.40
CA ILE A 70 -14.43 7.27 -0.48
C ILE A 70 -14.27 5.76 -0.48
N LEU A 71 -15.30 5.03 -0.07
CA LEU A 71 -15.37 3.58 -0.17
C LEU A 71 -15.98 3.16 -1.51
N PHE A 72 -15.17 2.56 -2.38
CA PHE A 72 -15.66 2.00 -3.64
C PHE A 72 -16.29 0.63 -3.40
N LYS A 73 -17.57 0.49 -3.68
CA LYS A 73 -18.29 -0.80 -3.56
C LYS A 73 -17.92 -1.78 -4.68
N ASN A 74 -17.59 -1.23 -5.85
CA ASN A 74 -17.26 -1.97 -7.06
C ASN A 74 -15.96 -1.41 -7.64
N ALA A 75 -14.85 -1.98 -7.26
CA ALA A 75 -13.52 -1.70 -7.82
C ALA A 75 -12.99 -2.96 -8.49
N PHE A 76 -12.53 -2.84 -9.72
CA PHE A 76 -12.05 -3.96 -10.52
C PHE A 76 -10.63 -3.70 -10.99
N VAL A 77 -9.79 -4.72 -10.90
CA VAL A 77 -8.49 -4.71 -11.56
C VAL A 77 -8.65 -5.05 -13.05
N THR A 78 -7.76 -4.56 -13.89
CA THR A 78 -7.81 -4.80 -15.33
C THR A 78 -7.45 -6.24 -15.71
N ALA A 79 -6.68 -6.92 -14.84
CA ALA A 79 -6.34 -8.34 -14.94
C ALA A 79 -6.06 -8.89 -13.54
N PRO A 80 -6.61 -10.07 -13.17
CA PRO A 80 -6.35 -10.69 -11.87
C PRO A 80 -5.00 -11.45 -11.88
N SER A 81 -3.92 -10.75 -12.15
CA SER A 81 -2.57 -11.29 -12.22
C SER A 81 -1.55 -10.19 -11.94
N CYS A 82 -0.45 -10.54 -11.27
CA CYS A 82 0.55 -9.63 -10.71
C CYS A 82 1.02 -8.54 -11.68
N THR A 83 1.89 -8.89 -12.63
CA THR A 83 2.50 -7.91 -13.55
C THR A 83 1.48 -7.20 -14.45
N PRO A 84 0.49 -7.88 -15.05
CA PRO A 84 -0.55 -7.20 -15.83
C PRO A 84 -1.36 -6.18 -15.04
N CYS A 85 -1.82 -6.53 -13.82
CA CYS A 85 -2.54 -5.60 -12.95
C CYS A 85 -1.66 -4.40 -12.60
N ARG A 86 -0.43 -4.65 -12.16
CA ARG A 86 0.50 -3.63 -11.70
C ARG A 86 0.97 -2.71 -12.83
N SER A 87 1.15 -3.24 -14.04
CA SER A 87 1.45 -2.40 -15.21
C SER A 87 0.30 -1.43 -15.52
N SER A 88 -0.93 -1.88 -15.34
CA SER A 88 -2.10 -1.00 -15.50
C SER A 88 -2.17 0.10 -14.46
N ILE A 89 -1.93 -0.23 -13.19
CA ILE A 89 -1.93 0.75 -12.10
C ILE A 89 -0.82 1.79 -12.32
N LEU A 90 0.39 1.34 -12.62
CA LEU A 90 1.55 2.22 -12.80
C LEU A 90 1.43 3.14 -14.01
N SER A 91 0.80 2.68 -15.09
CA SER A 91 0.68 3.45 -16.35
C SER A 91 -0.65 4.18 -16.49
N GLY A 92 -1.67 3.85 -15.69
CA GLY A 92 -3.05 4.33 -15.89
C GLY A 92 -3.71 3.77 -17.16
N GLN A 93 -3.17 2.69 -17.74
CA GLN A 93 -3.68 2.09 -18.97
C GLN A 93 -4.13 0.64 -18.75
N TYR A 94 -5.01 0.13 -19.60
CA TYR A 94 -5.31 -1.30 -19.59
C TYR A 94 -4.06 -2.14 -19.92
N PHE A 95 -3.91 -3.29 -19.24
CA PHE A 95 -2.71 -4.13 -19.34
C PHE A 95 -2.34 -4.50 -20.79
N PHE A 96 -3.31 -4.76 -21.66
CA PHE A 96 -3.05 -5.09 -23.07
C PHE A 96 -2.46 -3.93 -23.89
N ARG A 97 -2.45 -2.70 -23.36
CA ARG A 97 -1.81 -1.54 -23.95
C ARG A 97 -0.37 -1.32 -23.47
N THR A 98 0.02 -1.98 -22.41
CA THR A 98 1.35 -1.81 -21.79
C THR A 98 2.40 -2.76 -22.38
N GLY A 99 2.04 -3.52 -23.43
CA GLY A 99 2.95 -4.37 -24.18
C GLY A 99 3.67 -5.39 -23.30
N ARG A 100 4.99 -5.43 -23.36
CA ARG A 100 5.82 -6.37 -22.59
C ARG A 100 5.79 -6.13 -21.09
N ALA A 101 5.37 -4.95 -20.63
CA ALA A 101 5.19 -4.66 -19.21
C ALA A 101 4.03 -5.45 -18.57
N ALA A 102 3.13 -6.04 -19.38
CA ALA A 102 2.02 -6.86 -18.90
C ALA A 102 2.31 -8.38 -18.95
N ILE A 103 3.49 -8.80 -19.34
CA ILE A 103 3.85 -10.22 -19.41
C ILE A 103 4.25 -10.70 -18.01
N LEU A 104 3.70 -11.84 -17.57
CA LEU A 104 3.98 -12.33 -16.22
C LEU A 104 5.44 -12.78 -16.04
N GLN A 105 6.03 -13.41 -17.05
CA GLN A 105 7.42 -13.86 -17.04
C GLN A 105 8.19 -13.22 -18.19
N GLY A 106 9.39 -12.70 -17.91
CA GLY A 106 10.20 -11.98 -18.88
C GLY A 106 9.63 -10.61 -19.25
N ALA A 107 8.88 -10.00 -18.31
CA ALA A 107 8.37 -8.66 -18.47
C ALA A 107 9.50 -7.64 -18.65
N ILE A 108 9.28 -6.67 -19.52
CA ILE A 108 10.17 -5.54 -19.73
C ILE A 108 9.33 -4.27 -19.78
N TRP A 109 9.73 -3.25 -19.02
CA TRP A 109 9.11 -1.95 -19.08
C TRP A 109 9.79 -1.06 -20.12
N GLU A 110 9.07 -0.80 -21.20
CA GLU A 110 9.53 0.09 -22.28
C GLU A 110 9.07 1.52 -21.97
N ALA A 111 9.86 2.22 -21.15
CA ALA A 111 9.48 3.50 -20.57
C ALA A 111 9.25 4.63 -21.58
N ASP A 112 9.93 4.57 -22.72
CA ASP A 112 9.73 5.47 -23.86
C ASP A 112 8.37 5.31 -24.53
N LYS A 113 7.75 4.14 -24.38
CA LYS A 113 6.42 3.83 -24.93
C LYS A 113 5.32 3.89 -23.89
N VAL A 114 5.64 3.53 -22.66
CA VAL A 114 4.67 3.40 -21.57
C VAL A 114 5.20 4.15 -20.34
N PRO A 115 4.88 5.44 -20.18
CA PRO A 115 5.25 6.17 -18.98
C PRO A 115 4.54 5.58 -17.75
N SER A 116 5.19 5.65 -16.59
CA SER A 116 4.62 5.29 -15.30
C SER A 116 4.58 6.49 -14.36
N PHE A 117 3.67 6.49 -13.40
CA PHE A 117 3.46 7.65 -12.54
C PHE A 117 4.61 7.95 -11.57
N PRO A 118 5.39 6.98 -11.03
CA PRO A 118 6.43 7.30 -10.07
C PRO A 118 7.53 8.22 -10.62
N PRO A 119 8.12 7.99 -11.82
CA PRO A 119 9.05 8.94 -12.41
C PRO A 119 8.44 10.33 -12.66
N LEU A 120 7.18 10.39 -13.11
CA LEU A 120 6.49 11.66 -13.32
C LEU A 120 6.32 12.46 -12.01
N LEU A 121 6.03 11.77 -10.91
CA LEU A 121 5.99 12.39 -9.59
C LEU A 121 7.39 12.82 -9.13
N ALA A 122 8.44 12.01 -9.40
CA ALA A 122 9.83 12.40 -9.10
C ALA A 122 10.22 13.67 -9.85
N GLU A 123 9.91 13.78 -11.13
CA GLU A 123 10.10 14.99 -11.94
C GLU A 123 9.34 16.19 -11.39
N ALA A 124 8.14 15.96 -10.83
CA ALA A 124 7.35 16.96 -10.12
C ALA A 124 7.90 17.29 -8.71
N GLY A 125 9.01 16.70 -8.30
CA GLY A 125 9.70 16.99 -7.05
C GLY A 125 9.27 16.15 -5.84
N TYR A 126 8.50 15.09 -6.05
CA TYR A 126 8.16 14.14 -4.98
C TYR A 126 9.35 13.26 -4.60
N HIS A 127 9.47 12.94 -3.32
CA HIS A 127 10.30 11.85 -2.84
C HIS A 127 9.56 10.53 -3.06
N ILE A 128 10.19 9.58 -3.77
CA ILE A 128 9.54 8.32 -4.16
C ILE A 128 10.14 7.17 -3.36
N GLY A 129 9.29 6.30 -2.84
CA GLY A 129 9.72 5.09 -2.14
C GLY A 129 8.72 3.95 -2.27
N GLU A 130 9.18 2.75 -1.93
CA GLU A 130 8.37 1.54 -2.01
C GLU A 130 8.74 0.52 -0.93
N THR A 131 7.82 -0.42 -0.69
CA THR A 131 8.06 -1.64 0.05
C THR A 131 7.75 -2.82 -0.85
N TYR A 132 8.76 -3.58 -1.18
CA TYR A 132 8.80 -4.90 -1.80
C TYR A 132 8.14 -5.04 -3.19
N LYS A 133 6.79 -5.11 -3.33
CA LYS A 133 6.15 -5.54 -4.57
C LYS A 133 5.42 -4.41 -5.27
N VAL A 134 6.11 -3.72 -6.17
CA VAL A 134 5.51 -2.68 -7.03
C VAL A 134 5.18 -3.23 -8.41
N TRP A 135 6.14 -3.87 -9.06
CA TRP A 135 5.99 -4.47 -10.39
C TRP A 135 6.73 -5.81 -10.45
N SER A 136 6.04 -6.87 -10.13
CA SER A 136 6.62 -8.22 -10.04
C SER A 136 5.73 -9.21 -10.79
N PRO A 137 6.34 -10.22 -11.43
CA PRO A 137 7.75 -10.61 -11.39
C PRO A 137 8.71 -9.86 -12.34
N GLY A 138 8.35 -8.68 -12.83
CA GLY A 138 9.30 -7.78 -13.50
C GLY A 138 10.42 -7.35 -12.55
N THR A 139 11.57 -6.94 -13.07
CA THR A 139 12.69 -6.48 -12.24
C THR A 139 12.64 -4.97 -12.06
N PRO A 140 12.94 -4.44 -10.86
CA PRO A 140 12.91 -3.01 -10.58
C PRO A 140 13.78 -2.16 -11.51
N ARG A 141 14.92 -2.69 -11.97
CA ARG A 141 15.78 -1.99 -12.93
C ARG A 141 15.14 -1.78 -14.30
N ASP A 142 14.20 -2.64 -14.67
CA ASP A 142 13.47 -2.58 -15.95
C ASP A 142 12.19 -1.72 -15.81
N ALA A 143 11.86 -1.30 -14.58
CA ALA A 143 10.76 -0.42 -14.25
C ALA A 143 11.31 0.91 -13.72
N GLN A 144 10.82 2.02 -14.21
CA GLN A 144 11.30 3.34 -13.81
C GLN A 144 10.62 3.82 -12.54
N PHE A 145 10.95 3.19 -11.40
CA PHE A 145 10.39 3.58 -10.09
C PHE A 145 11.30 4.52 -9.29
N GLY A 146 12.37 5.01 -9.88
CA GLY A 146 13.36 5.82 -9.17
C GLY A 146 14.19 5.00 -8.15
N PRO A 147 14.86 5.66 -7.20
CA PRO A 147 15.79 5.03 -6.27
C PRO A 147 15.11 4.27 -5.11
N ALA A 148 13.85 3.88 -5.25
CA ALA A 148 13.04 3.32 -4.19
C ALA A 148 13.48 1.94 -3.67
N ASN A 149 14.32 1.24 -4.43
CA ASN A 149 14.72 -0.14 -4.14
C ASN A 149 15.60 -0.30 -2.89
N SER A 150 16.21 0.77 -2.39
CA SER A 150 17.04 0.72 -1.19
C SER A 150 16.27 0.33 0.07
N TYR A 151 14.95 0.44 0.06
CA TYR A 151 14.08 0.18 1.21
C TYR A 151 13.54 -1.25 1.24
N GLU A 152 13.77 -2.05 0.22
CA GLU A 152 13.21 -3.39 0.09
C GLU A 152 13.70 -4.40 1.14
N LYS A 153 14.90 -4.20 1.67
CA LYS A 153 15.48 -5.13 2.65
C LYS A 153 14.77 -5.07 4.00
N ALA A 154 14.39 -3.89 4.43
CA ALA A 154 13.62 -3.73 5.65
C ALA A 154 12.15 -4.08 5.34
N GLY A 155 11.52 -4.89 6.19
CA GLY A 155 10.15 -5.34 6.01
C GLY A 155 9.97 -6.53 5.07
N SER A 156 11.03 -7.11 4.51
CA SER A 156 10.91 -8.24 3.58
C SER A 156 10.35 -9.51 4.23
N ARG A 157 10.62 -9.75 5.52
CA ARG A 157 10.07 -10.88 6.27
C ARG A 157 8.57 -10.73 6.54
N PHE A 158 8.05 -9.51 6.48
CA PHE A 158 6.61 -9.27 6.54
C PHE A 158 5.86 -10.00 5.43
N ASN A 159 6.47 -10.19 4.27
CA ASN A 159 5.90 -10.92 3.12
C ASN A 159 5.69 -12.44 3.33
N SER A 160 5.95 -12.93 4.51
CA SER A 160 5.67 -14.30 4.95
C SER A 160 5.20 -14.24 6.39
N PHE A 161 4.16 -13.45 6.64
CA PHE A 161 3.74 -13.07 7.98
C PHE A 161 3.40 -14.28 8.84
N SER A 162 2.43 -15.11 8.43
CA SER A 162 2.04 -16.28 9.21
C SER A 162 3.17 -17.27 9.44
N GLN A 163 4.03 -17.50 8.43
CA GLN A 163 5.20 -18.36 8.57
C GLN A 163 6.21 -17.80 9.57
N GLY A 164 6.48 -16.50 9.46
CA GLY A 164 7.42 -15.80 10.34
C GLY A 164 6.96 -15.81 11.80
N VAL A 165 5.69 -15.44 12.03
CA VAL A 165 5.09 -15.42 13.37
C VAL A 165 5.04 -16.83 13.96
N THR A 166 4.53 -17.84 13.22
CA THR A 166 4.42 -19.22 13.69
C THR A 166 5.78 -19.75 14.13
N ARG A 167 6.82 -19.57 13.30
CA ARG A 167 8.18 -20.01 13.65
C ARG A 167 8.69 -19.34 14.94
N MET A 168 8.53 -18.03 15.08
CA MET A 168 8.98 -17.31 16.28
C MET A 168 8.20 -17.72 17.53
N VAL A 169 6.94 -18.13 17.39
CA VAL A 169 6.15 -18.69 18.50
C VAL A 169 6.66 -20.09 18.89
N GLU A 170 6.98 -20.94 17.91
CA GLU A 170 7.61 -22.23 18.15
C GLU A 170 8.98 -22.10 18.82
N GLU A 171 9.70 -21.01 18.55
CA GLU A 171 10.96 -20.64 19.21
C GLU A 171 10.76 -20.01 20.61
N GLY A 172 9.53 -19.90 21.10
CA GLY A 172 9.18 -19.46 22.45
C GLY A 172 8.78 -18.01 22.62
N LYS A 173 8.56 -17.24 21.54
CA LYS A 173 7.99 -15.89 21.64
C LYS A 173 6.47 -15.94 21.86
N SER A 174 5.92 -14.94 22.53
CA SER A 174 4.48 -14.72 22.48
C SER A 174 4.05 -14.31 21.06
N ILE A 175 2.79 -14.56 20.70
CA ILE A 175 2.23 -14.19 19.40
C ILE A 175 2.40 -12.68 19.15
N GLU A 176 2.11 -11.85 20.13
CA GLU A 176 2.21 -10.40 20.01
C GLU A 176 3.66 -9.93 19.83
N ALA A 177 4.61 -10.50 20.57
CA ALA A 177 6.03 -10.21 20.40
C ALA A 177 6.55 -10.65 19.01
N ALA A 178 6.08 -11.80 18.51
CA ALA A 178 6.44 -12.27 17.18
C ALA A 178 5.89 -11.38 16.06
N LYS A 179 4.62 -10.97 16.15
CA LYS A 179 4.01 -9.99 15.23
C LYS A 179 4.77 -8.66 15.24
N GLN A 180 5.11 -8.16 16.44
CA GLN A 180 5.79 -6.88 16.61
C GLN A 180 7.15 -6.85 15.87
N VAL A 181 7.90 -7.93 15.88
CA VAL A 181 9.17 -8.02 15.14
C VAL A 181 8.99 -7.71 13.64
N LEU A 182 7.91 -8.21 13.04
CA LEU A 182 7.62 -7.97 11.61
C LEU A 182 7.10 -6.56 11.36
N TYR A 183 6.30 -6.04 12.27
CA TYR A 183 5.83 -4.65 12.21
C TYR A 183 6.96 -3.64 12.39
N ASP A 184 7.92 -3.93 13.27
CA ASP A 184 9.11 -3.08 13.45
C ASP A 184 9.94 -2.99 12.16
N GLU A 185 10.03 -4.07 11.37
CA GLU A 185 10.70 -4.04 10.07
C GLU A 185 9.98 -3.14 9.06
N VAL A 186 8.64 -3.23 9.00
CA VAL A 186 7.84 -2.35 8.15
C VAL A 186 8.05 -0.89 8.54
N MET A 187 8.04 -0.61 9.85
CA MET A 187 8.25 0.74 10.35
C MET A 187 9.68 1.25 10.15
N ALA A 188 10.69 0.40 10.31
CA ALA A 188 12.08 0.76 10.02
C ALA A 188 12.28 1.12 8.56
N ASN A 189 11.66 0.37 7.63
CA ASN A 189 11.68 0.69 6.20
C ASN A 189 11.04 2.05 5.91
N PHE A 190 9.84 2.28 6.44
CA PHE A 190 9.14 3.54 6.25
C PHE A 190 9.87 4.73 6.90
N GLN A 191 10.45 4.54 8.09
CA GLN A 191 11.26 5.57 8.75
C GLN A 191 12.50 5.92 7.92
N SER A 192 13.23 4.93 7.41
CA SER A 192 14.38 5.18 6.53
C SER A 192 14.01 5.95 5.27
N PHE A 193 12.83 5.69 4.72
CA PHE A 193 12.28 6.45 3.60
C PHE A 193 12.02 7.92 3.99
N LEU A 194 11.39 8.15 5.13
CA LEU A 194 11.09 9.51 5.61
C LEU A 194 12.38 10.29 5.93
N ASP A 195 13.40 9.63 6.52
CA ASP A 195 14.68 10.25 6.89
C ASP A 195 15.50 10.65 5.65
N ALA A 196 15.34 9.97 4.54
CA ALA A 196 16.01 10.29 3.27
C ALA A 196 15.35 11.46 2.52
N ARG A 197 14.17 11.88 2.94
CA ARG A 197 13.39 12.96 2.34
C ARG A 197 13.94 14.32 2.75
N LYS A 198 13.92 15.28 1.83
CA LYS A 198 14.21 16.67 2.17
C LYS A 198 13.06 17.28 2.98
N GLU A 199 13.39 18.22 3.86
CA GLU A 199 12.38 18.95 4.64
C GLU A 199 11.33 19.60 3.72
N GLY A 200 10.06 19.44 4.04
CA GLY A 200 8.93 19.98 3.25
C GLY A 200 8.71 19.33 1.88
N GLN A 201 9.51 18.34 1.49
CA GLN A 201 9.34 17.67 0.21
C GLN A 201 8.13 16.73 0.27
N PRO A 202 7.15 16.81 -0.66
CA PRO A 202 6.05 15.85 -0.72
C PRO A 202 6.59 14.47 -1.11
N PHE A 203 5.90 13.42 -0.68
CA PHE A 203 6.30 12.05 -1.00
C PHE A 203 5.19 11.24 -1.68
N CYS A 204 5.61 10.22 -2.39
CA CYS A 204 4.79 9.11 -2.82
C CYS A 204 5.44 7.80 -2.37
N TYR A 205 4.80 7.10 -1.44
CA TYR A 205 5.28 5.84 -0.92
C TYR A 205 4.31 4.70 -1.27
N TRP A 206 4.82 3.71 -1.97
CA TRP A 206 4.08 2.50 -2.29
C TRP A 206 4.31 1.45 -1.21
N PHE A 207 3.35 1.29 -0.30
CA PHE A 207 3.31 0.17 0.63
C PHE A 207 2.71 -1.05 -0.05
N GLY A 208 3.55 -1.93 -0.57
CA GLY A 208 3.18 -3.06 -1.40
C GLY A 208 3.77 -4.40 -0.95
N PRO A 209 3.56 -4.84 0.30
CA PRO A 209 3.93 -6.19 0.68
C PRO A 209 3.15 -7.23 -0.12
N THR A 210 3.62 -8.47 -0.11
CA THR A 210 2.94 -9.57 -0.82
C THR A 210 1.74 -10.13 -0.05
N GLU A 211 1.50 -9.69 1.19
CA GLU A 211 0.25 -10.01 1.86
C GLU A 211 -0.90 -9.42 1.04
N VAL A 212 -1.90 -10.18 0.78
CA VAL A 212 -2.33 -11.48 1.33
C VAL A 212 -2.10 -12.65 0.38
N HIS A 213 -1.12 -12.58 -0.51
CA HIS A 213 -0.78 -13.65 -1.46
C HIS A 213 -0.35 -14.94 -0.72
N ARG A 214 -0.73 -16.11 -1.27
CA ARG A 214 -0.23 -17.41 -0.75
C ARG A 214 1.31 -17.47 -0.80
N LYS A 215 1.92 -18.25 0.13
CA LYS A 215 1.30 -19.29 0.98
C LYS A 215 1.00 -18.75 2.37
N TRP A 216 0.03 -19.39 3.04
CA TRP A 216 -0.29 -19.19 4.46
C TRP A 216 -0.06 -20.47 5.26
N ILE A 217 0.11 -20.33 6.58
CA ILE A 217 0.16 -21.51 7.47
C ILE A 217 -1.27 -21.94 7.76
N LYS A 218 -1.57 -23.21 7.50
CA LYS A 218 -2.88 -23.78 7.84
C LYS A 218 -3.17 -23.61 9.32
N GLY A 219 -4.29 -23.00 9.65
CA GLY A 219 -4.71 -22.72 11.01
C GLY A 219 -4.22 -21.39 11.56
N SER A 220 -3.45 -20.62 10.81
CA SER A 220 -2.91 -19.33 11.26
C SER A 220 -3.99 -18.30 11.54
N GLY A 221 -5.07 -18.28 10.79
CA GLY A 221 -6.20 -17.37 11.02
C GLY A 221 -6.79 -17.53 12.42
N LYS A 222 -6.99 -18.78 12.86
CA LYS A 222 -7.46 -19.07 14.21
C LYS A 222 -6.37 -18.83 15.25
N ALA A 223 -5.16 -19.36 15.03
CA ALA A 223 -4.08 -19.32 16.01
C ALA A 223 -3.59 -17.88 16.27
N LEU A 224 -3.42 -17.09 15.23
CA LEU A 224 -2.83 -15.77 15.33
C LEU A 224 -3.85 -14.64 15.50
N TRP A 225 -5.09 -14.85 15.02
CA TRP A 225 -6.10 -13.81 14.93
C TRP A 225 -7.43 -14.15 15.60
N GLY A 226 -7.60 -15.39 16.08
CA GLY A 226 -8.82 -15.85 16.73
C GLY A 226 -10.00 -16.01 15.76
N ILE A 227 -9.75 -16.08 14.46
CA ILE A 227 -10.81 -16.25 13.45
C ILE A 227 -11.21 -17.72 13.44
N ASN A 228 -12.40 -18.03 13.97
CA ASN A 228 -12.90 -19.41 13.97
C ASN A 228 -13.48 -19.75 12.59
N PRO A 229 -12.97 -20.79 11.89
CA PRO A 229 -13.51 -21.21 10.58
C PRO A 229 -15.01 -21.52 10.60
N ASP A 230 -15.55 -22.03 11.71
CA ASP A 230 -16.97 -22.38 11.82
C ASP A 230 -17.88 -21.14 11.76
N ASP A 231 -17.39 -19.97 12.19
CA ASP A 231 -18.13 -18.71 12.10
C ASP A 231 -18.34 -18.27 10.65
N LEU A 232 -17.60 -18.84 9.70
CA LEU A 232 -17.71 -18.56 8.26
C LEU A 232 -18.81 -19.38 7.56
N GLU A 233 -19.47 -20.29 8.26
CA GLU A 233 -20.58 -21.06 7.68
C GLU A 233 -21.68 -20.15 7.15
N GLY A 234 -22.08 -20.32 5.91
CA GLY A 234 -23.07 -19.49 5.20
C GLY A 234 -22.57 -18.09 4.82
N ARG A 235 -21.30 -17.74 5.11
CA ARG A 235 -20.73 -16.39 4.93
C ARG A 235 -19.69 -16.30 3.82
N LEU A 236 -19.26 -17.41 3.28
CA LEU A 236 -18.28 -17.42 2.18
C LEU A 236 -18.84 -16.77 0.91
N PRO A 237 -17.96 -16.27 0.01
CA PRO A 237 -18.37 -15.90 -1.34
C PRO A 237 -19.12 -17.03 -2.04
N LYS A 238 -20.22 -16.72 -2.71
CA LYS A 238 -21.13 -17.72 -3.32
C LYS A 238 -20.48 -18.63 -4.37
N PHE A 239 -19.34 -18.25 -4.91
CA PHE A 239 -18.58 -19.04 -5.88
C PHE A 239 -17.64 -20.06 -5.22
N LEU A 240 -17.48 -20.02 -3.89
CA LEU A 240 -16.71 -21.00 -3.14
C LEU A 240 -17.62 -22.05 -2.52
N PRO A 241 -17.21 -23.33 -2.50
CA PRO A 241 -17.93 -24.35 -1.76
C PRO A 241 -17.83 -24.10 -0.25
N ASP A 242 -18.96 -24.19 0.44
CA ASP A 242 -19.01 -23.99 1.88
C ASP A 242 -18.77 -25.31 2.62
N VAL A 243 -17.50 -25.69 2.70
CA VAL A 243 -17.01 -26.90 3.38
C VAL A 243 -15.94 -26.52 4.40
N PRO A 244 -15.69 -27.34 5.43
CA PRO A 244 -14.74 -27.01 6.51
C PRO A 244 -13.35 -26.63 6.01
N GLU A 245 -12.84 -27.31 5.00
CA GLU A 245 -11.50 -27.06 4.43
C GLU A 245 -11.40 -25.67 3.80
N VAL A 246 -12.44 -25.24 3.08
CA VAL A 246 -12.50 -23.91 2.45
C VAL A 246 -12.70 -22.82 3.49
N ARG A 247 -13.53 -23.07 4.50
CA ARG A 247 -13.68 -22.14 5.64
C ARG A 247 -12.37 -21.95 6.39
N GLN A 248 -11.63 -23.04 6.63
CA GLN A 248 -10.30 -22.97 7.26
C GLN A 248 -9.33 -22.14 6.43
N ASP A 249 -9.23 -22.42 5.14
CA ASP A 249 -8.35 -21.69 4.23
C ASP A 249 -8.73 -20.22 4.12
N PHE A 250 -10.03 -19.93 4.10
CA PHE A 250 -10.51 -18.54 4.07
C PHE A 250 -10.27 -17.80 5.39
N ALA A 251 -10.33 -18.47 6.54
CA ALA A 251 -9.95 -17.91 7.83
C ALA A 251 -8.46 -17.54 7.87
N ASP A 252 -7.61 -18.37 7.28
CA ASP A 252 -6.17 -18.10 7.17
C ASP A 252 -5.90 -16.89 6.26
N TYR A 253 -6.58 -16.81 5.12
CA TYR A 253 -6.59 -15.63 4.25
C TYR A 253 -6.99 -14.35 4.98
N MET A 254 -8.08 -14.39 5.76
CA MET A 254 -8.53 -13.24 6.55
C MET A 254 -7.48 -12.82 7.60
N GLY A 255 -6.72 -13.77 8.13
CA GLY A 255 -5.60 -13.49 9.03
C GLY A 255 -4.52 -12.64 8.37
N GLU A 256 -4.16 -12.95 7.12
CA GLU A 256 -3.19 -12.15 6.36
C GLU A 256 -3.75 -10.75 6.00
N VAL A 257 -5.05 -10.65 5.71
CA VAL A 257 -5.70 -9.33 5.54
C VAL A 257 -5.57 -8.48 6.80
N GLN A 258 -5.80 -9.07 7.98
CA GLN A 258 -5.67 -8.35 9.25
C GLN A 258 -4.21 -7.96 9.54
N SER A 259 -3.23 -8.75 9.09
CA SER A 259 -1.81 -8.38 9.22
C SER A 259 -1.47 -7.14 8.38
N PHE A 260 -1.96 -7.08 7.16
CA PHE A 260 -1.80 -5.90 6.30
C PHE A 260 -2.49 -4.67 6.88
N ASP A 261 -3.74 -4.82 7.36
CA ASP A 261 -4.49 -3.73 7.98
C ASP A 261 -3.76 -3.17 9.22
N ALA A 262 -3.19 -4.04 10.05
CA ALA A 262 -2.42 -3.62 11.21
C ALA A 262 -1.16 -2.83 10.81
N ALA A 263 -0.43 -3.29 9.78
CA ALA A 263 0.72 -2.56 9.25
C ALA A 263 0.31 -1.19 8.66
N LEU A 264 -0.78 -1.13 7.91
CA LEU A 264 -1.35 0.13 7.42
C LEU A 264 -1.63 1.10 8.59
N GLY A 265 -2.19 0.59 9.68
CA GLY A 265 -2.46 1.37 10.89
C GLY A 265 -1.22 2.00 11.50
N LEU A 266 -0.08 1.30 11.47
CA LEU A 266 1.19 1.83 11.95
C LEU A 266 1.71 2.97 11.05
N LEU A 267 1.61 2.82 9.73
CA LEU A 267 1.98 3.88 8.78
C LEU A 267 1.11 5.13 8.98
N LEU A 268 -0.21 4.96 9.09
CA LEU A 268 -1.14 6.05 9.34
C LEU A 268 -0.84 6.76 10.67
N LYS A 269 -0.60 6.00 11.74
CA LYS A 269 -0.22 6.55 13.05
C LYS A 269 1.10 7.32 12.99
N LYS A 270 2.07 6.85 12.22
CA LYS A 270 3.33 7.56 12.02
C LYS A 270 3.11 8.90 11.33
N LEU A 271 2.32 8.91 10.25
CA LEU A 271 2.00 10.14 9.51
C LEU A 271 1.22 11.14 10.37
N GLU A 272 0.29 10.65 11.18
CA GLU A 272 -0.43 11.49 12.14
C GLU A 272 0.51 12.11 13.18
N ALA A 273 1.45 11.33 13.71
CA ALA A 273 2.41 11.79 14.73
C ALA A 273 3.38 12.87 14.21
N ILE A 274 3.63 12.91 12.89
CA ILE A 274 4.46 13.96 12.26
C ILE A 274 3.64 15.07 11.60
N GLY A 275 2.30 15.04 11.73
CA GLY A 275 1.39 16.05 11.17
C GLY A 275 1.22 16.01 9.65
N GLU A 276 1.40 14.84 9.05
CA GLU A 276 1.39 14.66 7.58
C GLU A 276 0.29 13.69 7.08
N LEU A 277 -0.75 13.46 7.91
CA LEU A 277 -1.91 12.65 7.55
C LEU A 277 -3.08 13.53 7.08
#